data_9ae0c9e838c9d60223ea1a8b863c5ecb
#
_entry.id   9ae0c9e838c9d60223ea1a8b863c5ecb
#
_cell.length_a   1.000
_cell.length_b   1.000
_cell.length_c   1.000
_cell.angle_alpha   90.00
_cell.angle_beta   90.00
_cell.angle_gamma   90.00
#
_symmetry.space_group_name_H-M   'P 1'
#
loop_
_entity.id
_entity.type
_entity.pdbx_description
1 polymer ?
#
loop_
_entity_poly.entity_id
_entity_poly.type
_entity_poly.pdbx_seq_one_letter_code
_entity_poly.pdbx_strand_id
1 'polypeptide(L)'
;MKRRSFVAGAGAWAAAGWLGTAAARAWAAAGETRYDLIVIGAGTAGIPAAIFAAARGARVLMLDAANDIGGTLHLSTGQMSAAGTKLQATLGIVDSASAHFDDVMRISKGTADPELVRLAVDNAATTFDWLMDHGFKPLPDHPVLGLGHEPYSQKRYYWGAEGGRTILAVLRRELQPWVDQGRVDVSLSTPVTALLTNDAGDIDAVRVKSGLAETVFRGRHVLLACGGYVSNPQLFEQLSGVRDYGDNGYPYSQGAGIELGMSVGGFVRGRENYLSNFGSILADDQFPAKMFARFVVVPQQRQPWEIFVNARGER
;
A
#
# COMPACT_ATOMS: atom_id res chain seq x y z
N MET A 1 -21.27 -38.18 5.51
CA MET A 1 -20.96 -37.15 4.50
C MET A 1 -22.06 -36.10 4.52
N LYS A 2 -21.86 -34.95 5.17
CA LYS A 2 -22.81 -33.82 5.17
C LYS A 2 -22.20 -32.69 4.35
N ARG A 3 -22.85 -32.36 3.23
CA ARG A 3 -22.51 -31.18 2.39
C ARG A 3 -22.82 -29.91 3.18
N ARG A 4 -21.82 -29.08 3.43
CA ARG A 4 -22.00 -27.72 3.92
C ARG A 4 -22.20 -26.80 2.72
N SER A 5 -23.40 -26.24 2.61
CA SER A 5 -23.73 -25.19 1.66
C SER A 5 -23.03 -23.90 2.07
N PHE A 6 -22.22 -23.35 1.19
CA PHE A 6 -21.68 -22.00 1.32
C PHE A 6 -22.78 -21.00 0.95
N VAL A 7 -23.23 -20.23 1.91
CA VAL A 7 -24.06 -19.04 1.67
C VAL A 7 -23.11 -17.94 1.25
N ALA A 8 -23.10 -17.60 -0.03
CA ALA A 8 -22.42 -16.42 -0.55
C ALA A 8 -23.16 -15.17 -0.04
N GLY A 9 -22.47 -14.37 0.76
CA GLY A 9 -23.01 -13.17 1.39
C GLY A 9 -23.36 -12.07 0.39
N ALA A 10 -24.53 -11.49 0.56
CA ALA A 10 -25.12 -10.40 -0.23
C ALA A 10 -24.43 -9.02 -0.06
N GLY A 11 -23.18 -8.97 0.43
CA GLY A 11 -22.44 -7.72 0.66
C GLY A 11 -21.74 -7.12 -0.56
N ALA A 12 -21.56 -7.89 -1.65
CA ALA A 12 -20.78 -7.43 -2.80
C ALA A 12 -21.53 -6.46 -3.75
N TRP A 13 -22.87 -6.45 -3.70
CA TRP A 13 -23.67 -5.69 -4.67
C TRP A 13 -23.86 -4.20 -4.31
N ALA A 14 -23.79 -3.83 -3.02
CA ALA A 14 -23.93 -2.44 -2.60
C ALA A 14 -22.68 -1.59 -2.92
N ALA A 15 -21.50 -2.19 -2.90
CA ALA A 15 -20.25 -1.50 -3.21
C ALA A 15 -20.09 -1.19 -4.72
N ALA A 16 -20.57 -2.07 -5.60
CA ALA A 16 -20.45 -1.89 -7.05
C ALA A 16 -21.33 -0.74 -7.58
N GLY A 17 -22.51 -0.53 -7.02
CA GLY A 17 -23.42 0.55 -7.43
C GLY A 17 -22.90 1.93 -7.06
N TRP A 18 -22.22 2.04 -5.95
CA TRP A 18 -21.71 3.29 -5.42
C TRP A 18 -20.48 3.82 -6.19
N LEU A 19 -19.51 2.94 -6.45
CA LEU A 19 -18.32 3.30 -7.23
C LEU A 19 -18.67 3.62 -8.69
N GLY A 20 -19.73 3.01 -9.23
CA GLY A 20 -20.22 3.28 -10.59
C GLY A 20 -20.72 4.71 -10.78
N THR A 21 -21.40 5.28 -9.79
CA THR A 21 -21.89 6.69 -9.87
C THR A 21 -20.77 7.71 -9.76
N ALA A 22 -19.74 7.43 -8.95
CA ALA A 22 -18.57 8.30 -8.81
C ALA A 22 -17.72 8.29 -10.10
N ALA A 23 -17.53 7.12 -10.71
CA ALA A 23 -16.86 7.00 -12.00
C ALA A 23 -17.61 7.75 -13.10
N ALA A 24 -18.93 7.61 -13.19
CA ALA A 24 -19.75 8.33 -14.17
C ALA A 24 -19.62 9.85 -14.04
N ARG A 25 -19.56 10.37 -12.80
CA ARG A 25 -19.31 11.81 -12.56
C ARG A 25 -17.93 12.25 -13.03
N ALA A 26 -16.89 11.46 -12.73
CA ALA A 26 -15.53 11.76 -13.17
C ALA A 26 -15.44 11.85 -14.70
N TRP A 27 -16.03 10.89 -15.41
CA TRP A 27 -16.00 10.87 -16.88
C TRP A 27 -16.84 12.00 -17.49
N ALA A 28 -17.98 12.36 -16.92
CA ALA A 28 -18.78 13.50 -17.36
C ALA A 28 -18.05 14.85 -17.17
N ALA A 29 -17.16 14.93 -16.19
CA ALA A 29 -16.38 16.14 -15.88
C ALA A 29 -15.04 16.19 -16.64
N ALA A 30 -14.68 15.15 -17.41
CA ALA A 30 -13.43 15.11 -18.14
C ALA A 30 -13.36 16.22 -19.19
N GLY A 31 -12.26 16.97 -19.18
CA GLY A 31 -12.01 18.08 -20.09
C GLY A 31 -12.62 19.42 -19.65
N GLU A 32 -13.69 19.43 -18.86
CA GLU A 32 -14.36 20.65 -18.39
C GLU A 32 -13.96 21.05 -16.98
N THR A 33 -13.56 20.10 -16.14
CA THR A 33 -13.25 20.34 -14.74
C THR A 33 -11.78 20.14 -14.45
N ARG A 34 -11.19 21.14 -13.77
CA ARG A 34 -9.88 21.03 -13.19
C ARG A 34 -10.00 20.61 -11.72
N TYR A 35 -9.40 19.47 -11.36
CA TYR A 35 -9.29 19.01 -9.98
C TYR A 35 -8.19 19.76 -9.24
N ASP A 36 -8.30 19.90 -7.93
CA ASP A 36 -7.20 20.42 -7.11
C ASP A 36 -6.11 19.36 -6.94
N LEU A 37 -6.52 18.09 -6.84
CA LEU A 37 -5.61 16.95 -6.71
C LEU A 37 -6.10 15.76 -7.54
N ILE A 38 -5.20 15.19 -8.33
CA ILE A 38 -5.38 13.86 -8.95
C ILE A 38 -4.52 12.86 -8.19
N VAL A 39 -5.13 11.83 -7.63
CA VAL A 39 -4.46 10.73 -6.94
C VAL A 39 -4.44 9.52 -7.86
N ILE A 40 -3.25 9.02 -8.19
CA ILE A 40 -3.06 7.84 -9.02
C ILE A 40 -2.71 6.67 -8.09
N GLY A 41 -3.68 5.79 -7.87
CA GLY A 41 -3.64 4.67 -6.94
C GLY A 41 -4.55 4.88 -5.73
N ALA A 42 -5.55 4.01 -5.58
CA ALA A 42 -6.51 3.99 -4.48
C ALA A 42 -6.11 2.97 -3.41
N GLY A 43 -4.83 2.93 -3.05
CA GLY A 43 -4.24 2.06 -2.02
C GLY A 43 -4.04 2.76 -0.68
N THR A 44 -3.12 2.20 0.11
CA THR A 44 -2.78 2.63 1.48
C THR A 44 -2.38 4.11 1.59
N ALA A 45 -1.74 4.66 0.57
CA ALA A 45 -1.34 6.07 0.55
C ALA A 45 -2.39 6.97 -0.11
N GLY A 46 -3.00 6.50 -1.22
CA GLY A 46 -3.92 7.33 -2.00
C GLY A 46 -5.23 7.61 -1.31
N ILE A 47 -5.81 6.62 -0.61
CA ILE A 47 -7.09 6.82 0.09
C ILE A 47 -6.98 7.88 1.18
N PRO A 48 -6.03 7.82 2.14
CA PRO A 48 -5.89 8.89 3.14
C PRO A 48 -5.53 10.25 2.52
N ALA A 49 -4.71 10.28 1.46
CA ALA A 49 -4.42 11.53 0.76
C ALA A 49 -5.70 12.19 0.22
N ALA A 50 -6.60 11.42 -0.39
CA ALA A 50 -7.88 11.93 -0.86
C ALA A 50 -8.78 12.41 0.28
N ILE A 51 -8.88 11.63 1.38
CA ILE A 51 -9.65 12.01 2.58
C ILE A 51 -9.16 13.35 3.13
N PHE A 52 -7.85 13.47 3.38
CA PHE A 52 -7.29 14.68 3.99
C PHE A 52 -7.28 15.89 3.05
N ALA A 53 -7.17 15.70 1.74
CA ALA A 53 -7.30 16.77 0.77
C ALA A 53 -8.76 17.27 0.72
N ALA A 54 -9.73 16.36 0.65
CA ALA A 54 -11.15 16.69 0.65
C ALA A 54 -11.58 17.40 1.94
N ALA A 55 -11.07 16.96 3.10
CA ALA A 55 -11.31 17.61 4.38
C ALA A 55 -10.80 19.07 4.43
N ARG A 56 -9.81 19.40 3.59
CA ARG A 56 -9.31 20.77 3.41
C ARG A 56 -10.00 21.56 2.30
N GLY A 57 -11.11 21.02 1.76
CA GLY A 57 -11.92 21.66 0.74
C GLY A 57 -11.51 21.37 -0.70
N ALA A 58 -10.49 20.55 -0.94
CA ALA A 58 -10.05 20.21 -2.29
C ALA A 58 -11.10 19.35 -3.02
N ARG A 59 -11.19 19.53 -4.33
CA ARG A 59 -11.86 18.61 -5.24
C ARG A 59 -10.83 17.59 -5.75
N VAL A 60 -11.05 16.32 -5.47
CA VAL A 60 -10.09 15.23 -5.72
C VAL A 60 -10.63 14.27 -6.76
N LEU A 61 -9.78 13.87 -7.70
CA LEU A 61 -10.00 12.71 -8.55
C LEU A 61 -9.06 11.59 -8.11
N MET A 62 -9.61 10.41 -7.80
CA MET A 62 -8.85 9.22 -7.50
C MET A 62 -9.01 8.21 -8.63
N LEU A 63 -7.88 7.77 -9.20
CA LEU A 63 -7.81 6.84 -10.32
C LEU A 63 -7.09 5.56 -9.88
N ASP A 64 -7.65 4.40 -10.22
CA ASP A 64 -6.97 3.12 -9.99
C ASP A 64 -7.17 2.16 -11.17
N ALA A 65 -6.12 1.40 -11.49
CA ALA A 65 -6.17 0.36 -12.50
C ALA A 65 -6.99 -0.86 -12.06
N ALA A 66 -7.08 -1.10 -10.75
CA ALA A 66 -7.86 -2.18 -10.17
C ALA A 66 -9.37 -1.87 -10.20
N ASN A 67 -10.18 -2.90 -10.04
CA ASN A 67 -11.63 -2.81 -9.98
C ASN A 67 -12.17 -2.55 -8.55
N ASP A 68 -11.28 -2.39 -7.57
CA ASP A 68 -11.62 -2.08 -6.18
C ASP A 68 -10.51 -1.22 -5.53
N ILE A 69 -10.89 -0.42 -4.53
CA ILE A 69 -9.94 0.34 -3.72
C ILE A 69 -9.28 -0.54 -2.65
N GLY A 70 -8.10 -0.15 -2.19
CA GLY A 70 -7.40 -0.83 -1.09
C GLY A 70 -6.00 -1.32 -1.47
N GLY A 71 -5.75 -1.62 -2.74
CA GLY A 71 -4.43 -2.06 -3.20
C GLY A 71 -3.91 -3.25 -2.39
N THR A 72 -2.67 -3.19 -1.94
CA THR A 72 -2.02 -4.25 -1.15
C THR A 72 -2.68 -4.54 0.20
N LEU A 73 -3.57 -3.69 0.72
CA LEU A 73 -4.33 -3.98 1.94
C LEU A 73 -5.21 -5.23 1.83
N HIS A 74 -5.56 -5.66 0.62
CA HIS A 74 -6.28 -6.91 0.41
C HIS A 74 -5.47 -8.17 0.75
N LEU A 75 -4.13 -8.10 0.66
CA LEU A 75 -3.22 -9.24 0.80
C LEU A 75 -2.30 -9.13 2.02
N SER A 76 -2.01 -7.90 2.48
CA SER A 76 -1.04 -7.65 3.53
C SER A 76 -1.54 -8.10 4.91
N THR A 77 -0.59 -8.39 5.80
CA THR A 77 -0.89 -8.59 7.23
C THR A 77 -1.31 -7.29 7.94
N GLY A 78 -1.22 -6.14 7.27
CA GLY A 78 -1.60 -4.84 7.84
C GLY A 78 -0.75 -4.41 9.02
N GLN A 79 0.49 -4.89 9.07
CA GLN A 79 1.41 -4.51 10.15
C GLN A 79 1.80 -3.05 10.05
N MET A 80 1.68 -2.36 11.17
CA MET A 80 2.12 -0.98 11.37
C MET A 80 3.07 -0.92 12.55
N SER A 81 4.06 -0.05 12.50
CA SER A 81 4.88 0.24 13.68
C SER A 81 4.79 1.72 14.03
N ALA A 82 4.53 2.00 15.32
CA ALA A 82 4.40 3.36 15.82
C ALA A 82 4.87 3.43 17.29
N ALA A 83 5.62 4.48 17.59
CA ALA A 83 6.18 4.74 18.92
C ALA A 83 5.57 6.01 19.52
N GLY A 84 5.27 5.98 20.82
CA GLY A 84 4.64 7.11 21.52
C GLY A 84 3.13 7.22 21.29
N THR A 85 2.46 6.12 20.99
CA THR A 85 1.01 6.07 20.75
C THR A 85 0.22 6.19 22.06
N LYS A 86 -1.02 6.67 21.98
CA LYS A 86 -1.96 6.66 23.12
C LYS A 86 -2.12 5.26 23.71
N LEU A 87 -2.15 4.23 22.86
CA LEU A 87 -2.27 2.84 23.33
C LEU A 87 -1.04 2.39 24.12
N GLN A 88 0.18 2.70 23.69
CA GLN A 88 1.39 2.42 24.48
C GLN A 88 1.32 3.10 25.85
N ALA A 89 0.91 4.37 25.89
CA ALA A 89 0.78 5.10 27.15
C ALA A 89 -0.20 4.43 28.13
N THR A 90 -1.36 3.94 27.65
CA THR A 90 -2.33 3.21 28.49
C THR A 90 -1.78 1.89 29.02
N LEU A 91 -0.83 1.28 28.33
CA LEU A 91 -0.18 0.01 28.71
C LEU A 91 1.10 0.22 29.51
N GLY A 92 1.44 1.47 29.86
CA GLY A 92 2.68 1.80 30.59
C GLY A 92 3.96 1.60 29.78
N ILE A 93 3.87 1.53 28.47
CA ILE A 93 5.03 1.41 27.57
C ILE A 93 5.55 2.81 27.27
N VAL A 94 6.78 3.09 27.73
CA VAL A 94 7.48 4.34 27.43
C VAL A 94 8.25 4.16 26.13
N ASP A 95 7.89 4.93 25.12
CA ASP A 95 8.51 4.88 23.79
C ASP A 95 8.48 6.28 23.13
N SER A 96 9.30 6.47 22.08
CA SER A 96 9.37 7.74 21.36
C SER A 96 9.75 7.57 19.91
N ALA A 97 9.44 8.56 19.08
CA ALA A 97 9.86 8.63 17.69
C ALA A 97 11.40 8.55 17.55
N SER A 98 12.16 9.13 18.48
CA SER A 98 13.62 9.04 18.47
C SER A 98 14.11 7.62 18.73
N ALA A 99 13.56 6.91 19.74
CA ALA A 99 13.91 5.51 19.99
C ALA A 99 13.51 4.60 18.81
N HIS A 100 12.41 4.92 18.13
CA HIS A 100 12.01 4.23 16.91
C HIS A 100 12.98 4.48 15.75
N PHE A 101 13.41 5.73 15.57
CA PHE A 101 14.42 6.10 14.59
C PHE A 101 15.72 5.32 14.80
N ASP A 102 16.24 5.31 16.04
CA ASP A 102 17.48 4.62 16.39
C ASP A 102 17.39 3.11 16.10
N ASP A 103 16.26 2.50 16.40
CA ASP A 103 16.01 1.10 16.07
C ASP A 103 15.98 0.85 14.56
N VAL A 104 15.31 1.69 13.77
CA VAL A 104 15.27 1.53 12.31
C VAL A 104 16.66 1.67 11.71
N MET A 105 17.45 2.66 12.14
CA MET A 105 18.81 2.85 11.66
C MET A 105 19.73 1.69 12.06
N ARG A 106 19.57 1.14 13.26
CA ARG A 106 20.29 -0.05 13.72
C ARG A 106 19.93 -1.29 12.91
N ILE A 107 18.64 -1.57 12.73
CA ILE A 107 18.12 -2.74 12.01
C ILE A 107 18.49 -2.69 10.52
N SER A 108 18.39 -1.51 9.91
CA SER A 108 18.80 -1.29 8.52
C SER A 108 20.31 -1.27 8.31
N LYS A 109 21.10 -1.33 9.40
CA LYS A 109 22.57 -1.23 9.36
C LYS A 109 23.06 0.04 8.63
N GLY A 110 22.30 1.13 8.74
CA GLY A 110 22.59 2.41 8.11
C GLY A 110 22.29 2.47 6.61
N THR A 111 21.62 1.48 6.03
CA THR A 111 21.24 1.52 4.60
C THR A 111 19.96 2.32 4.33
N ALA A 112 19.14 2.56 5.36
CA ALA A 112 17.94 3.38 5.23
C ALA A 112 18.30 4.86 5.08
N ASP A 113 17.49 5.60 4.32
CA ASP A 113 17.59 7.05 4.22
C ASP A 113 17.12 7.71 5.53
N PRO A 114 18.00 8.45 6.27
CA PRO A 114 17.64 8.98 7.58
C PRO A 114 16.52 10.02 7.53
N GLU A 115 16.41 10.82 6.45
CA GLU A 115 15.38 11.83 6.32
C GLU A 115 14.00 11.19 6.13
N LEU A 116 13.93 10.15 5.30
CA LEU A 116 12.69 9.39 5.09
C LEU A 116 12.30 8.61 6.35
N VAL A 117 13.28 8.03 7.06
CA VAL A 117 13.01 7.35 8.35
C VAL A 117 12.45 8.35 9.35
N ARG A 118 13.07 9.54 9.48
CA ARG A 118 12.60 10.58 10.40
C ARG A 118 11.18 10.99 10.08
N LEU A 119 10.89 11.27 8.79
CA LEU A 119 9.53 11.60 8.35
C LEU A 119 8.52 10.52 8.74
N ALA A 120 8.87 9.25 8.54
CA ALA A 120 7.98 8.14 8.86
C ALA A 120 7.72 8.00 10.37
N VAL A 121 8.77 8.00 11.19
CA VAL A 121 8.63 7.74 12.64
C VAL A 121 8.00 8.91 13.38
N ASP A 122 8.25 10.15 12.96
CA ASP A 122 7.68 11.35 13.59
C ASP A 122 6.16 11.46 13.36
N ASN A 123 5.65 10.86 12.28
CA ASN A 123 4.23 10.85 11.96
C ASN A 123 3.52 9.53 12.35
N ALA A 124 4.25 8.50 12.77
CA ALA A 124 3.71 7.17 12.99
C ALA A 124 2.65 7.12 14.10
N ALA A 125 2.92 7.77 15.25
CA ALA A 125 1.98 7.81 16.37
C ALA A 125 0.67 8.49 15.98
N THR A 126 0.75 9.68 15.37
CA THR A 126 -0.42 10.44 14.94
C THR A 126 -1.25 9.66 13.93
N THR A 127 -0.59 8.96 12.99
CA THR A 127 -1.27 8.12 11.99
C THR A 127 -1.98 6.94 12.64
N PHE A 128 -1.32 6.25 13.56
CA PHE A 128 -1.91 5.12 14.28
C PHE A 128 -3.06 5.56 15.18
N ASP A 129 -2.88 6.63 15.96
CA ASP A 129 -3.90 7.16 16.84
C ASP A 129 -5.13 7.65 16.05
N TRP A 130 -4.92 8.25 14.87
CA TRP A 130 -6.02 8.60 13.97
C TRP A 130 -6.83 7.35 13.55
N LEU A 131 -6.17 6.26 13.18
CA LEU A 131 -6.86 5.00 12.85
C LEU A 131 -7.65 4.46 14.05
N MET A 132 -7.08 4.52 15.26
CA MET A 132 -7.74 4.11 16.50
C MET A 132 -8.98 4.97 16.80
N ASP A 133 -8.85 6.28 16.70
CA ASP A 133 -9.94 7.25 16.91
C ASP A 133 -11.07 7.03 15.88
N HIS A 134 -10.75 6.45 14.71
CA HIS A 134 -11.70 6.08 13.65
C HIS A 134 -12.01 4.58 13.63
N GLY A 135 -11.87 3.90 14.76
CA GLY A 135 -12.41 2.54 15.01
C GLY A 135 -11.54 1.39 14.51
N PHE A 136 -10.26 1.61 14.19
CA PHE A 136 -9.32 0.52 14.04
C PHE A 136 -9.17 -0.20 15.40
N LYS A 137 -9.16 -1.54 15.36
CA LYS A 137 -8.98 -2.36 16.55
C LYS A 137 -7.78 -3.28 16.34
N PRO A 138 -6.66 -3.03 17.03
CA PRO A 138 -5.55 -3.97 17.05
C PRO A 138 -5.95 -5.25 17.77
N LEU A 139 -5.21 -6.33 17.55
CA LEU A 139 -5.38 -7.55 18.35
C LEU A 139 -5.12 -7.26 19.84
N PRO A 140 -5.75 -8.00 20.77
CA PRO A 140 -5.71 -7.71 22.22
C PRO A 140 -4.30 -7.64 22.82
N ASP A 141 -3.37 -8.46 22.32
CA ASP A 141 -2.00 -8.56 22.88
C ASP A 141 -1.02 -7.54 22.26
N HIS A 142 -1.53 -6.61 21.45
CA HIS A 142 -0.70 -5.58 20.78
C HIS A 142 -0.55 -4.32 21.64
N PRO A 143 0.60 -3.61 21.51
CA PRO A 143 1.70 -3.84 20.58
C PRO A 143 2.60 -5.02 20.95
N VAL A 144 3.28 -5.57 19.94
CA VAL A 144 4.29 -6.63 20.09
C VAL A 144 5.64 -6.19 19.54
N LEU A 145 6.71 -6.96 19.86
CA LEU A 145 8.01 -6.81 19.21
C LEU A 145 7.95 -7.29 17.76
N GLY A 146 8.82 -6.77 16.89
CA GLY A 146 8.96 -7.24 15.53
C GLY A 146 9.41 -8.68 15.45
N LEU A 147 8.79 -9.46 14.55
CA LEU A 147 9.03 -10.90 14.45
C LEU A 147 9.78 -11.32 13.19
N GLY A 148 9.82 -10.49 12.16
CA GLY A 148 10.43 -10.81 10.87
C GLY A 148 11.85 -10.23 10.67
N HIS A 149 12.38 -9.54 11.63
CA HIS A 149 13.69 -8.90 11.61
C HIS A 149 14.28 -8.86 13.02
N GLU A 150 15.47 -8.30 13.17
CA GLU A 150 16.05 -8.00 14.48
C GLU A 150 15.06 -7.19 15.33
N PRO A 151 14.80 -7.59 16.59
CA PRO A 151 13.71 -6.99 17.38
C PRO A 151 13.92 -5.49 17.63
N TYR A 152 12.82 -4.76 17.67
CA TYR A 152 12.81 -3.42 18.22
C TYR A 152 13.17 -3.42 19.71
N SER A 153 13.68 -2.31 20.22
CA SER A 153 13.92 -2.12 21.65
C SER A 153 12.64 -2.06 22.47
N GLN A 154 11.53 -1.68 21.87
CA GLN A 154 10.20 -1.61 22.48
C GLN A 154 9.15 -2.28 21.62
N LYS A 155 8.02 -2.67 22.26
CA LYS A 155 6.84 -3.19 21.58
C LYS A 155 6.14 -2.06 20.82
N ARG A 156 6.12 -2.10 19.48
CA ARG A 156 5.49 -1.06 18.66
C ARG A 156 4.86 -1.57 17.36
N TYR A 157 4.71 -2.90 17.20
CA TYR A 157 3.96 -3.48 16.08
C TYR A 157 2.50 -3.70 16.44
N TYR A 158 1.65 -3.30 15.50
CA TYR A 158 0.20 -3.42 15.59
C TYR A 158 -0.36 -3.99 14.29
N TRP A 159 -1.37 -4.83 14.40
CA TRP A 159 -2.23 -5.23 13.29
C TRP A 159 -3.60 -5.65 13.79
N GLY A 160 -4.60 -5.66 12.90
CA GLY A 160 -5.97 -6.06 13.21
C GLY A 160 -6.25 -7.52 12.86
N ALA A 161 -7.40 -8.03 13.26
CA ALA A 161 -7.79 -9.43 13.10
C ALA A 161 -7.84 -9.90 11.63
N GLU A 162 -8.16 -9.00 10.70
CA GLU A 162 -8.25 -9.30 9.27
C GLU A 162 -7.04 -8.75 8.48
N GLY A 163 -5.93 -8.51 9.17
CA GLY A 163 -4.74 -7.94 8.57
C GLY A 163 -5.00 -6.56 7.95
N GLY A 164 -4.52 -6.33 6.73
CA GLY A 164 -4.70 -5.07 6.02
C GLY A 164 -6.16 -4.70 5.76
N ARG A 165 -7.06 -5.67 5.68
CA ARG A 165 -8.50 -5.42 5.52
C ARG A 165 -9.11 -4.70 6.70
N THR A 166 -8.58 -4.86 7.91
CA THR A 166 -9.01 -4.09 9.09
C THR A 166 -8.75 -2.60 8.89
N ILE A 167 -7.60 -2.22 8.31
CA ILE A 167 -7.28 -0.84 7.97
C ILE A 167 -8.18 -0.37 6.82
N LEU A 168 -8.34 -1.18 5.78
CA LEU A 168 -9.15 -0.86 4.62
C LEU A 168 -10.61 -0.57 5.01
N ALA A 169 -11.17 -1.30 5.96
CA ALA A 169 -12.54 -1.06 6.45
C ALA A 169 -12.68 0.34 7.06
N VAL A 170 -11.69 0.81 7.82
CA VAL A 170 -11.64 2.19 8.34
C VAL A 170 -11.56 3.18 7.19
N LEU A 171 -10.60 3.01 6.30
CA LEU A 171 -10.37 3.94 5.19
C LEU A 171 -11.57 4.06 4.25
N ARG A 172 -12.27 2.96 3.96
CA ARG A 172 -13.51 2.96 3.16
C ARG A 172 -14.60 3.80 3.83
N ARG A 173 -14.80 3.60 5.12
CA ARG A 173 -15.82 4.34 5.88
C ARG A 173 -15.50 5.84 5.93
N GLU A 174 -14.26 6.21 6.11
CA GLU A 174 -13.83 7.61 6.17
C GLU A 174 -13.81 8.30 4.79
N LEU A 175 -13.63 7.54 3.71
CA LEU A 175 -13.69 8.06 2.34
C LEU A 175 -15.13 8.33 1.87
N GLN A 176 -16.07 7.46 2.30
CA GLN A 176 -17.45 7.44 1.82
C GLN A 176 -18.14 8.83 1.86
N PRO A 177 -18.13 9.57 2.98
CA PRO A 177 -18.80 10.88 3.05
C PRO A 177 -18.30 11.89 2.02
N TRP A 178 -17.01 11.85 1.67
CA TRP A 178 -16.42 12.76 0.70
C TRP A 178 -16.84 12.43 -0.74
N VAL A 179 -17.03 11.13 -1.02
CA VAL A 179 -17.57 10.69 -2.31
C VAL A 179 -19.05 11.06 -2.42
N ASP A 180 -19.85 10.88 -1.38
CA ASP A 180 -21.27 11.22 -1.36
C ASP A 180 -21.50 12.73 -1.55
N GLN A 181 -20.63 13.56 -0.98
CA GLN A 181 -20.64 15.01 -1.14
C GLN A 181 -20.10 15.48 -2.50
N GLY A 182 -19.55 14.59 -3.35
CA GLY A 182 -18.93 14.92 -4.62
C GLY A 182 -17.59 15.69 -4.49
N ARG A 183 -16.95 15.60 -3.33
CA ARG A 183 -15.60 16.14 -3.11
C ARG A 183 -14.52 15.22 -3.62
N VAL A 184 -14.77 13.90 -3.61
CA VAL A 184 -13.88 12.89 -4.18
C VAL A 184 -14.64 12.15 -5.28
N ASP A 185 -14.14 12.22 -6.49
CA ASP A 185 -14.55 11.35 -7.59
C ASP A 185 -13.59 10.16 -7.66
N VAL A 186 -14.13 8.93 -7.76
CA VAL A 186 -13.34 7.70 -7.83
C VAL A 186 -13.60 7.01 -9.16
N SER A 187 -12.54 6.72 -9.92
CA SER A 187 -12.64 5.94 -11.16
C SER A 187 -11.71 4.73 -11.08
N LEU A 188 -12.31 3.55 -11.02
CA LEU A 188 -11.65 2.25 -11.01
C LEU A 188 -11.56 1.64 -12.40
N SER A 189 -10.74 0.61 -12.55
CA SER A 189 -10.44 0.00 -13.86
C SER A 189 -9.99 1.06 -14.88
N THR A 190 -9.27 2.08 -14.38
CA THR A 190 -8.88 3.27 -15.14
C THR A 190 -7.37 3.48 -15.01
N PRO A 191 -6.55 2.70 -15.72
CA PRO A 191 -5.10 2.86 -15.70
C PRO A 191 -4.69 4.21 -16.28
N VAL A 192 -3.82 4.92 -15.57
CA VAL A 192 -3.14 6.12 -16.07
C VAL A 192 -1.99 5.68 -16.95
N THR A 193 -1.94 6.22 -18.17
CA THR A 193 -0.95 5.84 -19.19
C THR A 193 0.10 6.92 -19.45
N ALA A 194 -0.15 8.18 -19.06
CA ALA A 194 0.83 9.26 -19.16
C ALA A 194 0.55 10.38 -18.16
N LEU A 195 1.62 11.03 -17.73
CA LEU A 195 1.60 12.36 -17.14
C LEU A 195 1.80 13.37 -18.27
N LEU A 196 1.02 14.44 -18.25
CA LEU A 196 1.09 15.49 -19.28
C LEU A 196 1.56 16.79 -18.64
N THR A 197 2.47 17.47 -19.33
CA THR A 197 3.00 18.76 -18.89
C THR A 197 2.36 19.91 -19.68
N ASN A 198 2.24 21.04 -19.02
CA ASN A 198 1.90 22.32 -19.67
C ASN A 198 3.14 22.96 -20.32
N ASP A 199 2.96 24.13 -20.95
CA ASP A 199 4.04 24.88 -21.62
C ASP A 199 5.15 25.33 -20.66
N ALA A 200 4.88 25.42 -19.35
CA ALA A 200 5.87 25.74 -18.33
C ALA A 200 6.67 24.51 -17.84
N GLY A 201 6.30 23.30 -18.29
CA GLY A 201 6.91 22.04 -17.88
C GLY A 201 6.29 21.43 -16.63
N ASP A 202 5.26 22.05 -16.04
CA ASP A 202 4.56 21.52 -14.88
C ASP A 202 3.59 20.42 -15.28
N ILE A 203 3.49 19.35 -14.47
CA ILE A 203 2.49 18.29 -14.67
C ILE A 203 1.13 18.84 -14.26
N ASP A 204 0.22 19.02 -15.22
CA ASP A 204 -1.11 19.57 -14.99
C ASP A 204 -2.26 18.68 -15.47
N ALA A 205 -1.95 17.52 -16.06
CA ALA A 205 -2.95 16.58 -16.52
C ALA A 205 -2.42 15.12 -16.52
N VAL A 206 -3.35 14.19 -16.58
CA VAL A 206 -3.07 12.77 -16.75
C VAL A 206 -3.90 12.21 -17.89
N ARG A 207 -3.32 11.29 -18.67
CA ARG A 207 -4.03 10.52 -19.66
C ARG A 207 -4.39 9.17 -19.07
N VAL A 208 -5.63 8.76 -19.26
CA VAL A 208 -6.14 7.45 -18.85
C VAL A 208 -6.66 6.68 -20.04
N LYS A 209 -6.74 5.37 -19.90
CA LYS A 209 -7.34 4.48 -20.90
C LYS A 209 -8.45 3.66 -20.26
N SER A 210 -9.61 3.62 -20.91
CA SER A 210 -10.72 2.74 -20.54
C SER A 210 -11.23 2.03 -21.79
N GLY A 211 -10.92 0.74 -21.91
CA GLY A 211 -11.15 -0.01 -23.13
C GLY A 211 -10.36 0.59 -24.30
N LEU A 212 -11.05 1.03 -25.36
CA LEU A 212 -10.46 1.71 -26.52
C LEU A 212 -10.44 3.24 -26.40
N ALA A 213 -11.13 3.81 -25.41
CA ALA A 213 -11.22 5.26 -25.23
C ALA A 213 -10.03 5.77 -24.39
N GLU A 214 -9.46 6.88 -24.85
CA GLU A 214 -8.50 7.67 -24.08
C GLU A 214 -9.17 8.97 -23.61
N THR A 215 -8.87 9.38 -22.39
CA THR A 215 -9.39 10.61 -21.79
C THR A 215 -8.29 11.33 -21.03
N VAL A 216 -8.35 12.65 -21.00
CA VAL A 216 -7.42 13.50 -20.27
C VAL A 216 -8.18 14.17 -19.10
N PHE A 217 -7.67 13.98 -17.89
CA PHE A 217 -8.12 14.70 -16.71
C PHE A 217 -7.10 15.76 -16.32
N ARG A 218 -7.58 16.97 -16.01
CA ARG A 218 -6.73 18.09 -15.59
C ARG A 218 -6.78 18.29 -14.09
N GLY A 219 -5.60 18.56 -13.48
CA GLY A 219 -5.47 18.82 -12.05
C GLY A 219 -4.37 19.83 -11.77
N ARG A 220 -4.47 20.49 -10.61
CA ARG A 220 -3.43 21.41 -10.14
C ARG A 220 -2.20 20.63 -9.65
N HIS A 221 -2.44 19.49 -8.99
CA HIS A 221 -1.41 18.62 -8.45
C HIS A 221 -1.72 17.18 -8.80
N VAL A 222 -0.67 16.37 -8.98
CA VAL A 222 -0.76 14.93 -9.22
C VAL A 222 0.05 14.21 -8.17
N LEU A 223 -0.58 13.24 -7.49
CA LEU A 223 0.06 12.36 -6.50
C LEU A 223 0.20 10.96 -7.07
N LEU A 224 1.42 10.47 -7.19
CA LEU A 224 1.71 9.07 -7.51
C LEU A 224 1.63 8.22 -6.24
N ALA A 225 0.58 7.42 -6.10
CA ALA A 225 0.34 6.48 -5.00
C ALA A 225 0.14 5.04 -5.52
N CYS A 226 0.78 4.71 -6.65
CA CYS A 226 0.57 3.50 -7.45
C CYS A 226 1.15 2.21 -6.81
N GLY A 227 1.78 2.30 -5.65
CA GLY A 227 2.44 1.17 -5.01
C GLY A 227 3.77 0.79 -5.68
N GLY A 228 4.16 -0.47 -5.53
CA GLY A 228 5.43 -1.01 -6.01
C GLY A 228 5.34 -1.76 -7.33
N TYR A 229 6.34 -2.63 -7.56
CA TYR A 229 6.52 -3.35 -8.83
C TYR A 229 6.70 -4.86 -8.66
N VAL A 230 6.33 -5.40 -7.50
CA VAL A 230 6.55 -6.83 -7.16
C VAL A 230 5.85 -7.82 -8.09
N SER A 231 4.83 -7.40 -8.83
CA SER A 231 4.14 -8.24 -9.82
C SER A 231 4.54 -7.94 -11.27
N ASN A 232 5.68 -7.26 -11.46
CA ASN A 232 6.32 -7.03 -12.75
C ASN A 232 7.75 -7.63 -12.70
N PRO A 233 7.91 -8.93 -13.03
CA PRO A 233 9.20 -9.61 -12.88
C PRO A 233 10.30 -9.01 -13.76
N GLN A 234 9.95 -8.45 -14.92
CA GLN A 234 10.91 -7.80 -15.81
C GLN A 234 11.46 -6.51 -15.19
N LEU A 235 10.57 -5.66 -14.66
CA LEU A 235 10.98 -4.42 -13.98
C LEU A 235 11.72 -4.73 -12.68
N PHE A 236 11.30 -5.78 -11.95
CA PHE A 236 11.98 -6.23 -10.75
C PHE A 236 13.43 -6.63 -11.05
N GLU A 237 13.66 -7.48 -12.06
CA GLU A 237 14.99 -7.90 -12.48
C GLU A 237 15.83 -6.73 -13.00
N GLN A 238 15.23 -5.84 -13.78
CA GLN A 238 15.90 -4.63 -14.30
C GLN A 238 16.39 -3.71 -13.17
N LEU A 239 15.61 -3.52 -12.13
CA LEU A 239 15.94 -2.61 -11.03
C LEU A 239 16.84 -3.25 -9.99
N SER A 240 16.56 -4.48 -9.57
CA SER A 240 17.27 -5.15 -8.48
C SER A 240 18.49 -5.95 -8.93
N GLY A 241 18.57 -6.31 -10.20
CA GLY A 241 19.58 -7.24 -10.73
C GLY A 241 19.37 -8.70 -10.32
N VAL A 242 18.22 -9.01 -9.71
CA VAL A 242 17.89 -10.35 -9.20
C VAL A 242 16.60 -10.82 -9.86
N ARG A 243 16.58 -12.10 -10.27
CA ARG A 243 15.39 -12.72 -10.82
C ARG A 243 14.29 -12.84 -9.77
N ASP A 244 13.07 -12.53 -10.15
CA ASP A 244 11.89 -12.80 -9.32
C ASP A 244 11.46 -14.27 -9.48
N TYR A 245 11.39 -14.99 -8.36
CA TYR A 245 11.01 -16.39 -8.32
C TYR A 245 9.57 -16.63 -7.90
N GLY A 246 8.92 -15.66 -7.23
CA GLY A 246 7.62 -15.85 -6.59
C GLY A 246 6.54 -14.91 -7.10
N ASP A 247 5.40 -15.47 -7.55
CA ASP A 247 4.19 -14.72 -7.92
C ASP A 247 3.19 -14.66 -6.75
N ASN A 248 3.49 -13.82 -5.75
CA ASN A 248 2.63 -13.64 -4.57
C ASN A 248 2.31 -12.16 -4.30
N GLY A 249 2.65 -11.28 -5.23
CA GLY A 249 2.39 -9.86 -5.15
C GLY A 249 0.92 -9.50 -5.40
N TYR A 250 0.56 -8.26 -5.08
CA TYR A 250 -0.69 -7.71 -5.51
C TYR A 250 -0.66 -7.52 -7.04
N PRO A 251 -1.61 -8.08 -7.81
CA PRO A 251 -1.49 -8.15 -9.28
C PRO A 251 -1.31 -6.81 -9.99
N TYR A 252 -1.78 -5.73 -9.37
CA TYR A 252 -1.64 -4.37 -9.91
C TYR A 252 -0.38 -3.64 -9.42
N SER A 253 0.50 -4.29 -8.64
CA SER A 253 1.83 -3.76 -8.28
C SER A 253 2.81 -3.93 -9.44
N GLN A 254 2.55 -3.21 -10.53
CA GLN A 254 3.26 -3.35 -11.82
C GLN A 254 4.37 -2.30 -12.04
N GLY A 255 4.54 -1.35 -11.10
CA GLY A 255 5.55 -0.30 -11.24
C GLY A 255 5.12 0.94 -12.02
N ALA A 256 3.83 1.08 -12.31
CA ALA A 256 3.32 2.20 -13.11
C ALA A 256 3.75 3.58 -12.58
N GLY A 257 3.83 3.76 -11.25
CA GLY A 257 4.29 5.02 -10.66
C GLY A 257 5.77 5.32 -10.94
N ILE A 258 6.61 4.29 -11.04
CA ILE A 258 8.02 4.41 -11.41
C ILE A 258 8.13 4.83 -12.88
N GLU A 259 7.44 4.12 -13.76
CA GLU A 259 7.47 4.40 -15.21
C GLU A 259 6.92 5.79 -15.52
N LEU A 260 5.79 6.17 -14.93
CA LEU A 260 5.21 7.51 -15.06
C LEU A 260 6.17 8.59 -14.54
N GLY A 261 6.78 8.40 -13.39
CA GLY A 261 7.75 9.36 -12.84
C GLY A 261 8.98 9.50 -13.73
N MET A 262 9.53 8.40 -14.23
CA MET A 262 10.67 8.40 -15.13
C MET A 262 10.37 9.09 -16.46
N SER A 263 9.14 8.95 -16.97
CA SER A 263 8.72 9.56 -18.24
C SER A 263 8.75 11.10 -18.24
N VAL A 264 8.75 11.71 -17.06
CA VAL A 264 8.80 13.16 -16.85
C VAL A 264 10.10 13.63 -16.18
N GLY A 265 11.17 12.85 -16.29
CA GLY A 265 12.49 13.21 -15.80
C GLY A 265 12.84 12.76 -14.40
N GLY A 266 11.99 11.94 -13.75
CA GLY A 266 12.30 11.29 -12.48
C GLY A 266 13.39 10.23 -12.62
N PHE A 267 13.96 9.81 -11.49
CA PHE A 267 14.96 8.74 -11.43
C PHE A 267 14.70 7.80 -10.25
N VAL A 268 15.19 6.56 -10.35
CA VAL A 268 15.08 5.55 -9.30
C VAL A 268 16.30 5.60 -8.40
N ARG A 269 16.08 5.73 -7.08
CA ARG A 269 17.09 5.63 -6.02
C ARG A 269 16.80 4.42 -5.13
N GLY A 270 17.84 3.75 -4.62
CA GLY A 270 17.69 2.61 -3.72
C GLY A 270 17.23 1.34 -4.42
N ARG A 271 17.44 1.21 -5.74
CA ARG A 271 17.06 0.04 -6.54
C ARG A 271 17.70 -1.26 -6.06
N GLU A 272 18.83 -1.18 -5.38
CA GLU A 272 19.56 -2.30 -4.76
C GLU A 272 18.88 -2.84 -3.50
N ASN A 273 17.92 -2.11 -2.95
CA ASN A 273 17.18 -2.49 -1.74
C ASN A 273 15.87 -3.17 -2.13
N TYR A 274 15.74 -4.43 -1.77
CA TYR A 274 14.48 -5.17 -1.89
C TYR A 274 14.31 -6.11 -0.71
N LEU A 275 13.07 -6.44 -0.38
CA LEU A 275 12.74 -7.36 0.69
C LEU A 275 12.43 -8.73 0.10
N SER A 276 13.28 -9.72 0.41
CA SER A 276 13.02 -11.11 0.04
C SER A 276 12.14 -11.82 1.09
N ASN A 277 11.28 -12.72 0.64
CA ASN A 277 10.55 -13.63 1.51
C ASN A 277 11.31 -14.95 1.66
N PHE A 278 11.53 -15.33 2.93
CA PHE A 278 12.14 -16.62 3.26
C PHE A 278 11.08 -17.70 3.53
N GLY A 279 11.45 -18.97 3.30
CA GLY A 279 10.64 -20.12 3.64
C GLY A 279 9.47 -20.39 2.70
N SER A 280 9.41 -19.74 1.54
CA SER A 280 8.42 -20.09 0.52
C SER A 280 8.83 -21.33 -0.26
N ILE A 281 7.90 -22.28 -0.39
CA ILE A 281 8.01 -23.41 -1.33
C ILE A 281 7.15 -23.03 -2.53
N LEU A 282 7.74 -23.04 -3.71
CA LEU A 282 7.06 -22.69 -4.95
C LEU A 282 6.34 -23.92 -5.54
N ALA A 283 5.26 -23.66 -6.27
CA ALA A 283 4.41 -24.70 -6.81
C ALA A 283 5.04 -25.47 -7.98
N ASP A 284 5.95 -24.82 -8.71
CA ASP A 284 6.66 -25.39 -9.85
C ASP A 284 8.01 -24.70 -10.05
N ASP A 285 8.76 -25.11 -11.08
CA ASP A 285 10.08 -24.62 -11.46
C ASP A 285 10.07 -23.64 -12.64
N GLN A 286 8.87 -23.20 -13.07
CA GLN A 286 8.70 -22.14 -14.06
C GLN A 286 8.43 -20.82 -13.37
N PHE A 287 9.37 -19.90 -13.39
CA PHE A 287 9.39 -18.70 -12.58
C PHE A 287 8.95 -17.43 -13.37
N PRO A 288 8.21 -16.53 -12.69
CA PRO A 288 7.78 -16.57 -11.28
C PRO A 288 6.67 -17.59 -11.04
N ALA A 289 6.77 -18.35 -9.95
CA ALA A 289 5.85 -19.41 -9.58
C ALA A 289 4.99 -19.01 -8.37
N LYS A 290 3.78 -19.53 -8.27
CA LYS A 290 2.94 -19.34 -7.09
C LYS A 290 3.50 -20.07 -5.88
N MET A 291 3.28 -19.50 -4.71
CA MET A 291 3.64 -20.15 -3.46
C MET A 291 2.69 -21.31 -3.17
N PHE A 292 3.26 -22.51 -3.04
CA PHE A 292 2.52 -23.71 -2.61
C PHE A 292 2.35 -23.76 -1.09
N ALA A 293 3.44 -23.47 -0.35
CA ALA A 293 3.45 -23.44 1.11
C ALA A 293 4.49 -22.43 1.61
N ARG A 294 4.34 -21.98 2.85
CA ARG A 294 5.30 -21.10 3.50
C ARG A 294 5.63 -21.62 4.89
N PHE A 295 6.91 -21.81 5.14
CA PHE A 295 7.43 -21.97 6.49
C PHE A 295 7.66 -20.60 7.11
N VAL A 296 6.92 -20.30 8.16
CA VAL A 296 7.17 -19.07 8.91
C VAL A 296 8.34 -19.32 9.85
N VAL A 297 9.51 -18.86 9.45
CA VAL A 297 10.69 -18.87 10.31
C VAL A 297 10.62 -17.59 11.17
N VAL A 298 10.07 -17.74 12.37
CA VAL A 298 9.95 -16.65 13.33
C VAL A 298 10.69 -17.06 14.60
N PRO A 299 11.99 -16.71 14.73
CA PRO A 299 12.82 -17.14 15.86
C PRO A 299 12.24 -16.76 17.23
N GLN A 300 11.49 -15.66 17.30
CA GLN A 300 10.84 -15.20 18.52
C GLN A 300 9.63 -16.06 18.95
N GLN A 301 9.05 -16.81 18.02
CA GLN A 301 7.92 -17.70 18.31
C GLN A 301 8.34 -19.13 18.58
N ARG A 302 9.44 -19.56 17.97
CA ARG A 302 10.00 -20.91 18.16
C ARG A 302 11.49 -20.93 17.86
N GLN A 303 12.18 -21.91 18.41
CA GLN A 303 13.57 -22.20 18.03
C GLN A 303 13.64 -22.56 16.56
N PRO A 304 14.61 -22.01 15.80
CA PRO A 304 14.83 -22.40 14.43
C PRO A 304 15.39 -23.83 14.35
N TRP A 305 14.66 -24.70 13.70
CA TRP A 305 15.06 -26.10 13.45
C TRP A 305 15.61 -26.28 12.05
N GLU A 306 15.36 -25.30 11.17
CA GLU A 306 15.67 -25.35 9.77
C GLU A 306 17.03 -24.73 9.49
N ILE A 307 17.73 -25.33 8.51
CA ILE A 307 18.93 -24.77 7.90
C ILE A 307 18.62 -24.58 6.41
N PHE A 308 18.79 -23.37 5.92
CA PHE A 308 18.68 -23.08 4.49
C PHE A 308 20.01 -23.40 3.82
N VAL A 309 19.95 -24.22 2.80
CA VAL A 309 21.10 -24.58 1.95
C VAL A 309 20.75 -24.39 0.48
N ASN A 310 21.75 -24.10 -0.33
CA ASN A 310 21.60 -24.07 -1.79
C ASN A 310 21.54 -25.50 -2.38
N ALA A 311 21.39 -25.60 -3.70
CA ALA A 311 21.34 -26.89 -4.38
C ALA A 311 22.60 -27.78 -4.19
N ARG A 312 23.71 -27.21 -3.71
CA ARG A 312 24.96 -27.92 -3.39
C ARG A 312 25.06 -28.31 -1.92
N GLY A 313 24.04 -28.01 -1.12
CA GLY A 313 24.06 -28.28 0.31
C GLY A 313 24.88 -27.27 1.13
N GLU A 314 25.30 -26.15 0.56
CA GLU A 314 26.03 -25.07 1.24
C GLU A 314 25.10 -24.08 1.88
N ARG A 315 25.47 -23.53 3.06
CA ARG A 315 24.72 -22.53 3.80
C ARG A 315 24.94 -21.12 3.26
#